data_77bd6e04616e3409fd471fe2dc280f5c
#
_entry.id   77bd6e04616e3409fd471fe2dc280f5c
#
_cell.length_a   1.000
_cell.length_b   1.000
_cell.length_c   1.000
_cell.angle_alpha   90.00
_cell.angle_beta   90.00
_cell.angle_gamma   90.00
#
_symmetry.space_group_name_H-M   'P 1'
#
loop_
_entity.id
_entity.type
_entity.pdbx_description
1 polymer ?
#
loop_
_entity_poly.entity_id
_entity_poly.type
_entity_poly.pdbx_seq_one_letter_code
_entity_poly.pdbx_strand_id
1 'polypeptide(L)'
;MTKNKPKVFLWSLVFSIGLMLAAGSCLADAIDNWIEQFSPSVLSKEDMRKELEWFAKAAEPYKGMAIKTCAENIQTHTYESEVLAKAFTELTGINVNHDIIGEGDVVERLQTQMATNKIIYHAYVNDGDMKGTHLRKKSAVVLSDYMKNEGKNITSPYLDYPGDFLNPEFGYDYEGNTLQIPDQQFPILYWFRYDLFTDPKYMKMFKEKYGYELGVPVTWAAYEDIAEFWTKHVKQIDGKPIWGHLDYGKKGPWLGWRFSDAWFSLAGMGSKGLPNGLPVDEWGIRVENGIPVGATMARGGQLDSPAAIYGLTFFLDMLKKYAPPYAMGLQWSEVGPIPGKGEIAQTIYYCGTFSSFPDYSTPNSPVTDEKGLPKWRMAPQPYGKYWEPGMKVGYQDAGSWTIPTNVTGKERDAAWLFAQFAISKTVSLKKFLVGRTPNRKSVVFHPMWNAETMKPYGGLIEFFRSNERKLFTDTGLNVPDYPLLQEQWWQYISMAATGEKTPAEAMKALAEKEDQLMSRLRLPYLSPKIGEPKGEKYWMGQPGGLKPEIKDRGKAITINYDEMLKRWSQNELR
;
A
#
# COMPACT_ATOMS: atom_id res chain seq x y z
N MET A 1 -55.87 -62.66 7.08
CA MET A 1 -55.70 -61.86 5.82
C MET A 1 -56.24 -60.46 5.99
N THR A 2 -55.44 -59.51 6.26
CA THR A 2 -55.68 -58.08 5.91
C THR A 2 -54.38 -57.32 6.11
N LYS A 3 -54.02 -56.61 5.04
CA LYS A 3 -52.76 -55.91 4.83
C LYS A 3 -52.75 -54.62 5.62
N ASN A 4 -51.64 -54.33 6.31
CA ASN A 4 -51.28 -52.99 6.73
C ASN A 4 -49.94 -52.58 6.10
N LYS A 5 -49.95 -51.61 5.26
CA LYS A 5 -48.85 -50.72 4.80
C LYS A 5 -49.44 -49.32 4.60
N PRO A 6 -48.66 -48.26 4.55
CA PRO A 6 -47.45 -47.83 5.28
C PRO A 6 -47.65 -46.40 5.87
N LYS A 7 -47.13 -46.16 7.05
CA LYS A 7 -47.07 -44.78 7.62
C LYS A 7 -45.65 -44.23 7.74
N VAL A 8 -44.66 -44.88 7.10
CA VAL A 8 -43.24 -44.47 7.27
C VAL A 8 -42.80 -43.38 6.31
N PHE A 9 -43.52 -43.12 5.21
CA PHE A 9 -43.06 -42.18 4.17
C PHE A 9 -43.42 -40.71 4.42
N LEU A 10 -44.36 -40.41 5.31
CA LEU A 10 -44.80 -39.02 5.56
C LEU A 10 -43.94 -38.31 6.62
N TRP A 11 -43.32 -39.03 7.53
CA TRP A 11 -42.49 -38.45 8.59
C TRP A 11 -41.11 -38.02 8.12
N SER A 12 -40.50 -38.71 7.16
CA SER A 12 -39.21 -38.33 6.58
C SER A 12 -39.29 -37.06 5.72
N LEU A 13 -40.40 -36.84 5.03
CA LEU A 13 -40.60 -35.62 4.21
C LEU A 13 -40.86 -34.38 5.09
N VAL A 14 -41.64 -34.51 6.15
CA VAL A 14 -41.93 -33.40 7.08
C VAL A 14 -40.69 -33.03 7.90
N PHE A 15 -39.84 -34.00 8.27
CA PHE A 15 -38.59 -33.73 8.98
C PHE A 15 -37.55 -33.07 8.08
N SER A 16 -37.47 -33.47 6.80
CA SER A 16 -36.57 -32.80 5.81
C SER A 16 -37.00 -31.39 5.48
N ILE A 17 -38.31 -31.14 5.34
CA ILE A 17 -38.86 -29.80 5.10
C ILE A 17 -38.70 -28.90 6.33
N GLY A 18 -38.92 -29.43 7.54
CA GLY A 18 -38.69 -28.70 8.79
C GLY A 18 -37.24 -28.34 9.04
N LEU A 19 -36.27 -29.20 8.68
CA LEU A 19 -34.84 -28.90 8.77
C LEU A 19 -34.42 -27.87 7.71
N MET A 20 -34.95 -27.89 6.50
CA MET A 20 -34.68 -26.89 5.47
C MET A 20 -35.28 -25.52 5.83
N LEU A 21 -36.47 -25.48 6.43
CA LEU A 21 -37.07 -24.24 6.89
C LEU A 21 -36.34 -23.64 8.11
N ALA A 22 -35.89 -24.46 9.04
CA ALA A 22 -35.11 -24.01 10.20
C ALA A 22 -33.70 -23.54 9.80
N ALA A 23 -33.05 -24.20 8.83
CA ALA A 23 -31.76 -23.77 8.31
C ALA A 23 -31.88 -22.49 7.48
N GLY A 24 -32.97 -22.33 6.74
CA GLY A 24 -33.25 -21.12 5.95
C GLY A 24 -33.54 -19.89 6.83
N SER A 25 -34.25 -20.06 7.94
CA SER A 25 -34.47 -18.97 8.90
C SER A 25 -33.19 -18.56 9.61
N CYS A 26 -32.32 -19.50 9.97
CA CYS A 26 -31.04 -19.22 10.62
C CYS A 26 -30.08 -18.45 9.69
N LEU A 27 -30.03 -18.78 8.40
CA LEU A 27 -29.20 -18.05 7.44
C LEU A 27 -29.76 -16.64 7.17
N ALA A 28 -31.09 -16.49 7.05
CA ALA A 28 -31.71 -15.19 6.85
C ALA A 28 -31.43 -14.24 8.02
N ASP A 29 -31.56 -14.74 9.25
CA ASP A 29 -31.25 -13.98 10.48
C ASP A 29 -29.76 -13.62 10.55
N ALA A 30 -28.85 -14.51 10.15
CA ALA A 30 -27.42 -14.22 10.08
C ALA A 30 -27.12 -13.11 9.05
N ILE A 31 -27.74 -13.19 7.88
CA ILE A 31 -27.60 -12.16 6.83
C ILE A 31 -28.07 -10.79 7.36
N ASP A 32 -29.25 -10.73 8.01
CA ASP A 32 -29.76 -9.49 8.58
C ASP A 32 -28.83 -8.89 9.62
N ASN A 33 -28.30 -9.69 10.52
CA ASN A 33 -27.35 -9.27 11.53
C ASN A 33 -26.06 -8.70 10.90
N TRP A 34 -25.52 -9.35 9.86
CA TRP A 34 -24.31 -8.88 9.18
C TRP A 34 -24.56 -7.62 8.35
N ILE A 35 -25.74 -7.45 7.74
CA ILE A 35 -26.13 -6.19 7.07
C ILE A 35 -26.06 -5.02 8.05
N GLU A 36 -26.59 -5.17 9.26
CA GLU A 36 -26.52 -4.10 10.28
C GLU A 36 -25.08 -3.81 10.69
N GLN A 37 -24.24 -4.83 10.87
CA GLN A 37 -22.83 -4.65 11.25
C GLN A 37 -21.98 -4.02 10.14
N PHE A 38 -22.26 -4.34 8.88
CA PHE A 38 -21.54 -3.78 7.72
C PHE A 38 -22.05 -2.41 7.29
N SER A 39 -23.15 -1.93 7.88
CA SER A 39 -23.67 -0.58 7.61
C SER A 39 -22.80 0.50 8.29
N PRO A 40 -22.50 1.65 7.64
CA PRO A 40 -22.90 1.99 6.28
C PRO A 40 -22.12 1.22 5.21
N SER A 41 -22.73 0.99 4.04
CA SER A 41 -22.16 0.30 2.90
C SER A 41 -22.33 1.14 1.63
N VAL A 42 -21.56 0.85 0.58
CA VAL A 42 -21.78 1.42 -0.76
C VAL A 42 -23.02 0.87 -1.43
N LEU A 43 -23.58 -0.22 -0.91
CA LEU A 43 -24.82 -0.83 -1.36
C LEU A 43 -26.00 -0.45 -0.47
N SER A 44 -27.22 -0.50 -1.03
CA SER A 44 -28.44 -0.51 -0.23
C SER A 44 -28.53 -1.80 0.61
N LYS A 45 -29.29 -1.80 1.71
CA LYS A 45 -29.50 -3.02 2.51
C LYS A 45 -30.07 -4.18 1.68
N GLU A 46 -30.93 -3.89 0.71
CA GLU A 46 -31.48 -4.88 -0.23
C GLU A 46 -30.38 -5.49 -1.12
N ASP A 47 -29.48 -4.67 -1.66
CA ASP A 47 -28.40 -5.15 -2.52
C ASP A 47 -27.29 -5.84 -1.71
N MET A 48 -27.02 -5.38 -0.47
CA MET A 48 -26.16 -6.13 0.47
C MET A 48 -26.70 -7.55 0.69
N ARG A 49 -28.01 -7.69 0.91
CA ARG A 49 -28.66 -9.00 1.05
C ARG A 49 -28.40 -9.88 -0.17
N LYS A 50 -28.64 -9.36 -1.37
CA LYS A 50 -28.41 -10.10 -2.62
C LYS A 50 -26.96 -10.55 -2.78
N GLU A 51 -25.99 -9.67 -2.44
CA GLU A 51 -24.57 -10.02 -2.49
C GLU A 51 -24.21 -11.10 -1.47
N LEU A 52 -24.69 -11.00 -0.23
CA LEU A 52 -24.44 -12.01 0.81
C LEU A 52 -25.11 -13.36 0.51
N GLU A 53 -26.35 -13.37 0.01
CA GLU A 53 -27.06 -14.56 -0.46
C GLU A 53 -26.30 -15.22 -1.62
N TRP A 54 -25.72 -14.41 -2.52
CA TRP A 54 -24.90 -14.94 -3.60
C TRP A 54 -23.67 -15.68 -3.07
N PHE A 55 -22.94 -15.11 -2.09
CA PHE A 55 -21.79 -15.78 -1.45
C PHE A 55 -22.21 -17.08 -0.78
N ALA A 56 -23.29 -17.08 -0.01
CA ALA A 56 -23.80 -18.28 0.65
C ALA A 56 -24.10 -19.40 -0.35
N LYS A 57 -24.78 -19.05 -1.46
CA LYS A 57 -25.12 -19.99 -2.53
C LYS A 57 -23.90 -20.50 -3.30
N ALA A 58 -22.99 -19.60 -3.68
CA ALA A 58 -21.77 -19.97 -4.42
C ALA A 58 -20.85 -20.88 -3.58
N ALA A 59 -20.91 -20.76 -2.26
CA ALA A 59 -20.11 -21.55 -1.33
C ALA A 59 -20.67 -22.94 -0.99
N GLU A 60 -21.91 -23.27 -1.38
CA GLU A 60 -22.55 -24.56 -1.03
C GLU A 60 -21.67 -25.81 -1.35
N PRO A 61 -20.96 -25.90 -2.50
CA PRO A 61 -20.10 -27.05 -2.82
C PRO A 61 -18.88 -27.19 -1.91
N TYR A 62 -18.55 -26.16 -1.14
CA TYR A 62 -17.33 -26.05 -0.31
C TYR A 62 -17.64 -26.03 1.19
N LYS A 63 -18.90 -26.14 1.58
CA LYS A 63 -19.36 -26.12 2.97
C LYS A 63 -18.65 -27.17 3.81
N GLY A 64 -18.15 -26.78 4.98
CA GLY A 64 -17.37 -27.65 5.88
C GLY A 64 -15.87 -27.70 5.57
N MET A 65 -15.42 -27.11 4.47
CA MET A 65 -14.00 -26.97 4.20
C MET A 65 -13.35 -25.97 5.17
N ALA A 66 -12.03 -26.09 5.34
CA ALA A 66 -11.22 -25.13 6.07
C ALA A 66 -10.13 -24.58 5.16
N ILE A 67 -9.98 -23.28 5.15
CA ILE A 67 -8.91 -22.58 4.45
C ILE A 67 -8.07 -21.76 5.43
N LYS A 68 -6.81 -21.60 5.10
CA LYS A 68 -5.87 -20.76 5.85
C LYS A 68 -5.36 -19.66 4.96
N THR A 69 -5.46 -18.41 5.43
CA THR A 69 -5.00 -17.21 4.73
C THR A 69 -4.15 -16.37 5.66
N CYS A 70 -3.39 -15.41 5.14
CA CYS A 70 -2.64 -14.48 5.97
C CYS A 70 -2.55 -13.09 5.38
N ALA A 71 -2.27 -12.14 6.26
CA ALA A 71 -1.92 -10.76 5.93
C ALA A 71 -1.00 -10.17 7.02
N GLU A 72 -0.44 -9.01 6.72
CA GLU A 72 0.36 -8.25 7.68
C GLU A 72 -0.48 -7.66 8.83
N ASN A 73 0.19 -7.32 9.94
CA ASN A 73 -0.48 -6.80 11.13
C ASN A 73 -0.77 -5.28 11.00
N ILE A 74 -1.89 -4.96 10.39
CA ILE A 74 -2.49 -3.63 10.35
C ILE A 74 -3.97 -3.68 10.70
N GLN A 75 -4.59 -2.53 10.97
CA GLN A 75 -6.00 -2.46 11.42
C GLN A 75 -6.98 -3.04 10.40
N THR A 76 -6.75 -2.80 9.10
CA THR A 76 -7.58 -3.37 8.03
C THR A 76 -7.61 -4.89 8.08
N HIS A 77 -6.45 -5.53 8.18
CA HIS A 77 -6.35 -6.99 8.20
C HIS A 77 -6.78 -7.59 9.54
N THR A 78 -6.58 -6.87 10.65
CA THR A 78 -7.17 -7.27 11.94
C THR A 78 -8.70 -7.34 11.85
N TYR A 79 -9.32 -6.35 11.21
CA TYR A 79 -10.77 -6.36 10.96
C TYR A 79 -11.19 -7.53 10.04
N GLU A 80 -10.38 -7.87 9.05
CA GLU A 80 -10.62 -9.04 8.21
C GLU A 80 -10.59 -10.35 9.00
N SER A 81 -9.61 -10.50 9.89
CA SER A 81 -9.48 -11.70 10.72
C SER A 81 -10.62 -11.81 11.75
N GLU A 82 -10.88 -10.74 12.49
CA GLU A 82 -11.81 -10.78 13.63
C GLU A 82 -13.27 -10.68 13.21
N VAL A 83 -13.57 -10.01 12.09
CA VAL A 83 -14.93 -9.72 11.67
C VAL A 83 -15.29 -10.40 10.35
N LEU A 84 -14.52 -10.17 9.28
CA LEU A 84 -14.88 -10.66 7.96
C LEU A 84 -14.74 -12.19 7.83
N ALA A 85 -13.70 -12.78 8.39
CA ALA A 85 -13.51 -14.24 8.40
C ALA A 85 -14.63 -14.94 9.17
N LYS A 86 -15.04 -14.35 10.31
CA LYS A 86 -16.19 -14.85 11.08
C LYS A 86 -17.49 -14.75 10.29
N ALA A 87 -17.77 -13.57 9.70
CA ALA A 87 -18.97 -13.38 8.90
C ALA A 87 -19.05 -14.35 7.72
N PHE A 88 -17.92 -14.48 6.99
CA PHE A 88 -17.85 -15.40 5.86
C PHE A 88 -18.09 -16.85 6.30
N THR A 89 -17.50 -17.27 7.42
CA THR A 89 -17.70 -18.63 7.96
C THR A 89 -19.18 -18.87 8.33
N GLU A 90 -19.82 -17.91 9.01
CA GLU A 90 -21.24 -18.02 9.40
C GLU A 90 -22.18 -18.06 8.18
N LEU A 91 -21.89 -17.26 7.15
CA LEU A 91 -22.71 -17.17 5.95
C LEU A 91 -22.53 -18.35 5.00
N THR A 92 -21.32 -18.89 4.90
CA THR A 92 -20.95 -19.85 3.84
C THR A 92 -20.73 -21.28 4.36
N GLY A 93 -20.40 -21.41 5.65
CA GLY A 93 -19.96 -22.68 6.23
C GLY A 93 -18.55 -23.11 5.84
N ILE A 94 -17.76 -22.24 5.18
CA ILE A 94 -16.32 -22.44 4.96
C ILE A 94 -15.58 -21.86 6.16
N ASN A 95 -14.79 -22.66 6.86
CA ASN A 95 -14.01 -22.20 8.01
C ASN A 95 -12.76 -21.43 7.53
N VAL A 96 -12.62 -20.18 7.94
CA VAL A 96 -11.46 -19.34 7.59
C VAL A 96 -10.60 -19.11 8.82
N ASN A 97 -9.33 -19.49 8.71
CA ASN A 97 -8.29 -19.05 9.64
C ASN A 97 -7.43 -18.00 8.92
N HIS A 98 -7.62 -16.71 9.26
CA HIS A 98 -6.86 -15.61 8.69
C HIS A 98 -5.79 -15.16 9.68
N ASP A 99 -4.54 -15.60 9.47
CA ASP A 99 -3.39 -15.29 10.31
C ASP A 99 -2.96 -13.83 10.10
N ILE A 100 -2.80 -13.09 11.19
CA ILE A 100 -2.22 -11.74 11.20
C ILE A 100 -0.82 -11.83 11.77
N ILE A 101 0.19 -11.57 10.93
CA ILE A 101 1.60 -11.76 11.27
C ILE A 101 2.44 -10.55 10.85
N GLY A 102 3.71 -10.49 11.24
CA GLY A 102 4.61 -9.44 10.79
C GLY A 102 4.82 -9.50 9.27
N GLU A 103 4.96 -8.33 8.63
CA GLU A 103 5.14 -8.24 7.17
C GLU A 103 6.32 -9.07 6.66
N GLY A 104 7.49 -8.99 7.32
CA GLY A 104 8.64 -9.83 7.00
C GLY A 104 8.35 -11.34 7.13
N ASP A 105 7.52 -11.73 8.11
CA ASP A 105 7.09 -13.13 8.29
C ASP A 105 6.18 -13.59 7.16
N VAL A 106 5.32 -12.70 6.62
CA VAL A 106 4.51 -13.01 5.41
C VAL A 106 5.44 -13.38 4.27
N VAL A 107 6.41 -12.51 3.95
CA VAL A 107 7.38 -12.73 2.85
C VAL A 107 8.16 -14.04 3.04
N GLU A 108 8.66 -14.31 4.25
CA GLU A 108 9.42 -15.54 4.56
C GLU A 108 8.57 -16.81 4.36
N ARG A 109 7.32 -16.81 4.84
CA ARG A 109 6.41 -17.94 4.68
C ARG A 109 6.05 -18.17 3.22
N LEU A 110 5.80 -17.10 2.45
CA LEU A 110 5.53 -17.21 1.02
C LEU A 110 6.76 -17.72 0.25
N GLN A 111 7.95 -17.25 0.60
CA GLN A 111 9.20 -17.78 0.04
C GLN A 111 9.33 -19.30 0.29
N THR A 112 9.05 -19.73 1.53
CA THR A 112 9.05 -21.14 1.91
C THR A 112 8.02 -21.95 1.13
N GLN A 113 6.79 -21.44 0.96
CA GLN A 113 5.75 -22.08 0.17
C GLN A 113 6.19 -22.25 -1.29
N MET A 114 6.74 -21.18 -1.91
CA MET A 114 7.24 -21.24 -3.29
C MET A 114 8.41 -22.21 -3.46
N ALA A 115 9.32 -22.28 -2.47
CA ALA A 115 10.49 -23.15 -2.53
C ALA A 115 10.16 -24.64 -2.34
N THR A 116 9.22 -24.94 -1.44
CA THR A 116 8.87 -26.32 -1.07
C THR A 116 7.67 -26.88 -1.82
N ASN A 117 6.91 -26.04 -2.48
CA ASN A 117 5.61 -26.33 -3.09
C ASN A 117 4.56 -26.90 -2.09
N LYS A 118 4.76 -26.71 -0.79
CA LYS A 118 3.80 -27.10 0.26
C LYS A 118 2.85 -25.95 0.50
N ILE A 119 1.55 -26.22 0.60
CA ILE A 119 0.54 -25.22 0.94
C ILE A 119 0.71 -24.85 2.42
N ILE A 120 1.11 -23.59 2.66
CA ILE A 120 1.09 -22.95 3.98
C ILE A 120 -0.17 -22.09 4.08
N TYR A 121 -0.45 -21.33 3.02
CA TYR A 121 -1.64 -20.50 2.88
C TYR A 121 -2.33 -20.77 1.54
N HIS A 122 -3.67 -20.73 1.56
CA HIS A 122 -4.50 -20.92 0.37
C HIS A 122 -4.69 -19.63 -0.42
N ALA A 123 -4.66 -18.49 0.26
CA ALA A 123 -4.57 -17.15 -0.30
C ALA A 123 -3.90 -16.23 0.73
N TYR A 124 -3.42 -15.10 0.28
CA TYR A 124 -2.79 -14.11 1.15
C TYR A 124 -2.91 -12.69 0.58
N VAL A 125 -2.83 -11.71 1.46
CA VAL A 125 -2.61 -10.32 1.08
C VAL A 125 -1.11 -10.05 1.17
N ASN A 126 -0.53 -9.55 0.07
CA ASN A 126 0.84 -9.08 0.01
C ASN A 126 0.93 -7.80 -0.82
N ASP A 127 2.02 -7.09 -0.63
CA ASP A 127 2.29 -5.86 -1.34
C ASP A 127 2.69 -6.08 -2.80
N GLY A 128 2.69 -5.02 -3.58
CA GLY A 128 3.13 -5.04 -4.97
C GLY A 128 4.56 -5.52 -5.16
N ASP A 129 5.39 -5.43 -4.13
CA ASP A 129 6.80 -5.86 -4.12
C ASP A 129 7.02 -7.31 -4.56
N MET A 130 6.10 -8.20 -4.19
CA MET A 130 6.16 -9.62 -4.57
C MET A 130 5.70 -9.90 -6.01
N LYS A 131 5.07 -8.95 -6.69
CA LYS A 131 4.44 -9.16 -8.01
C LYS A 131 5.44 -9.64 -9.07
N GLY A 132 6.62 -9.02 -9.13
CA GLY A 132 7.67 -9.44 -10.06
C GLY A 132 8.22 -10.84 -9.78
N THR A 133 8.28 -11.23 -8.50
CA THR A 133 8.65 -12.57 -8.06
C THR A 133 7.59 -13.59 -8.48
N HIS A 134 6.32 -13.29 -8.21
CA HIS A 134 5.19 -14.14 -8.60
C HIS A 134 5.14 -14.38 -10.11
N LEU A 135 5.28 -13.30 -10.89
CA LEU A 135 5.31 -13.37 -12.35
C LEU A 135 6.42 -14.32 -12.83
N ARG A 136 7.66 -14.12 -12.39
CA ARG A 136 8.83 -14.83 -12.90
C ARG A 136 8.97 -16.26 -12.39
N LYS A 137 8.49 -16.54 -11.20
CA LYS A 137 8.39 -17.89 -10.64
C LYS A 137 7.14 -18.63 -11.10
N LYS A 138 6.18 -17.96 -11.75
CA LYS A 138 4.83 -18.47 -12.07
C LYS A 138 4.14 -19.04 -10.83
N SER A 139 4.25 -18.34 -9.70
CA SER A 139 3.79 -18.81 -8.40
C SER A 139 2.42 -18.25 -7.99
N ALA A 140 1.87 -17.30 -8.71
CA ALA A 140 0.52 -16.79 -8.52
C ALA A 140 -0.40 -17.18 -9.66
N VAL A 141 -1.66 -17.47 -9.34
CA VAL A 141 -2.73 -17.71 -10.31
C VAL A 141 -2.98 -16.43 -11.10
N VAL A 142 -3.06 -16.53 -12.43
CA VAL A 142 -3.50 -15.41 -13.27
C VAL A 142 -5.01 -15.25 -13.08
N LEU A 143 -5.38 -14.33 -12.19
CA LEU A 143 -6.76 -14.16 -11.76
C LEU A 143 -7.68 -13.73 -12.89
N SER A 144 -7.19 -12.91 -13.84
CA SER A 144 -7.96 -12.52 -15.03
C SER A 144 -8.38 -13.72 -15.88
N ASP A 145 -7.54 -14.75 -15.98
CA ASP A 145 -7.85 -15.98 -16.70
C ASP A 145 -8.75 -16.89 -15.87
N TYR A 146 -8.45 -17.01 -14.58
CA TYR A 146 -9.27 -17.80 -13.67
C TYR A 146 -10.72 -17.31 -13.61
N MET A 147 -10.94 -16.00 -13.48
CA MET A 147 -12.28 -15.40 -13.47
C MET A 147 -13.07 -15.65 -14.77
N LYS A 148 -12.38 -15.72 -15.91
CA LYS A 148 -13.02 -15.94 -17.22
C LYS A 148 -13.33 -17.43 -17.46
N ASN A 149 -12.57 -18.34 -16.87
CA ASN A 149 -12.61 -19.77 -17.15
C ASN A 149 -13.09 -20.60 -15.93
N GLU A 150 -12.16 -21.17 -15.18
CA GLU A 150 -12.46 -22.12 -14.09
C GLU A 150 -13.29 -21.47 -12.96
N GLY A 151 -12.93 -20.24 -12.57
CA GLY A 151 -13.60 -19.48 -11.51
C GLY A 151 -14.86 -18.74 -11.93
N LYS A 152 -15.28 -18.84 -13.20
CA LYS A 152 -16.38 -18.04 -13.75
C LYS A 152 -17.67 -18.12 -12.94
N ASN A 153 -18.04 -19.30 -12.49
CA ASN A 153 -19.30 -19.52 -11.78
C ASN A 153 -19.26 -19.14 -10.30
N ILE A 154 -18.07 -18.92 -9.78
CA ILE A 154 -17.79 -18.50 -8.38
C ILE A 154 -17.14 -17.11 -8.32
N THR A 155 -17.11 -16.39 -9.43
CA THR A 155 -16.76 -14.96 -9.44
C THR A 155 -18.03 -14.15 -9.30
N SER A 156 -18.10 -13.31 -8.28
CA SER A 156 -19.26 -12.52 -7.94
C SER A 156 -19.62 -11.53 -9.05
N PRO A 157 -20.88 -11.48 -9.49
CA PRO A 157 -21.34 -10.45 -10.42
C PRO A 157 -21.26 -9.04 -9.83
N TYR A 158 -21.14 -8.92 -8.50
CA TYR A 158 -21.00 -7.65 -7.80
C TYR A 158 -19.53 -7.21 -7.64
N LEU A 159 -18.56 -8.06 -7.99
CA LEU A 159 -17.13 -7.75 -7.84
C LEU A 159 -16.73 -6.48 -8.58
N ASP A 160 -17.29 -6.27 -9.80
CA ASP A 160 -17.09 -5.07 -10.61
C ASP A 160 -15.60 -4.70 -10.77
N TYR A 161 -14.80 -5.71 -11.09
CA TYR A 161 -13.37 -5.56 -11.35
C TYR A 161 -13.10 -5.53 -12.87
N PRO A 162 -12.31 -4.56 -13.37
CA PRO A 162 -11.60 -3.49 -12.67
C PRO A 162 -12.42 -2.19 -12.48
N GLY A 163 -13.69 -2.15 -12.89
CA GLY A 163 -14.50 -0.95 -13.06
C GLY A 163 -14.57 -0.04 -11.84
N ASP A 164 -14.89 -0.61 -10.67
CA ASP A 164 -15.06 0.11 -9.40
C ASP A 164 -13.76 0.23 -8.58
N PHE A 165 -12.65 -0.39 -9.02
CA PHE A 165 -11.39 -0.37 -8.26
C PHE A 165 -10.58 0.91 -8.52
N LEU A 166 -9.92 1.39 -7.45
CA LEU A 166 -8.87 2.40 -7.54
C LEU A 166 -7.58 1.73 -8.02
N ASN A 167 -6.93 2.30 -9.03
CA ASN A 167 -5.65 1.82 -9.58
C ASN A 167 -5.57 0.27 -9.74
N PRO A 168 -6.53 -0.36 -10.46
CA PRO A 168 -6.53 -1.82 -10.62
C PRO A 168 -5.27 -2.33 -11.32
N GLU A 169 -4.58 -1.46 -12.09
CA GLU A 169 -3.31 -1.72 -12.76
C GLU A 169 -2.18 -2.11 -11.82
N PHE A 170 -2.27 -1.80 -10.54
CA PHE A 170 -1.29 -2.23 -9.54
C PHE A 170 -1.25 -3.76 -9.34
N GLY A 171 -2.30 -4.46 -9.74
CA GLY A 171 -2.34 -5.92 -9.78
C GLY A 171 -1.87 -6.54 -11.09
N TYR A 172 -1.46 -5.76 -12.11
CA TYR A 172 -1.19 -6.28 -13.46
C TYR A 172 0.28 -6.67 -13.66
N ASP A 173 0.48 -7.65 -14.55
CA ASP A 173 1.77 -7.93 -15.16
C ASP A 173 2.04 -7.03 -16.38
N TYR A 174 3.15 -7.27 -17.11
CA TYR A 174 3.51 -6.50 -18.30
C TYR A 174 2.54 -6.67 -19.48
N GLU A 175 1.73 -7.73 -19.48
CA GLU A 175 0.77 -8.06 -20.54
C GLU A 175 -0.64 -7.55 -20.18
N GLY A 176 -0.80 -6.96 -19.00
CA GLY A 176 -2.08 -6.50 -18.47
C GLY A 176 -2.94 -7.60 -17.84
N ASN A 177 -2.35 -8.76 -17.56
CA ASN A 177 -3.04 -9.81 -16.83
C ASN A 177 -3.06 -9.50 -15.33
N THR A 178 -4.18 -9.80 -14.67
CA THR A 178 -4.31 -9.62 -13.23
C THR A 178 -3.67 -10.78 -12.48
N LEU A 179 -2.58 -10.53 -11.77
CA LEU A 179 -1.94 -11.50 -10.87
C LEU A 179 -2.49 -11.41 -9.45
N GLN A 180 -2.92 -10.22 -9.04
CA GLN A 180 -3.45 -9.95 -7.71
C GLN A 180 -4.53 -8.88 -7.77
N ILE A 181 -5.47 -8.88 -6.82
CA ILE A 181 -6.53 -7.88 -6.76
C ILE A 181 -6.34 -7.00 -5.52
N PRO A 182 -6.29 -5.66 -5.70
CA PRO A 182 -6.10 -4.74 -4.59
C PRO A 182 -7.14 -4.92 -3.48
N ASP A 183 -6.66 -5.19 -2.29
CA ASP A 183 -7.43 -5.24 -1.05
C ASP A 183 -7.54 -3.86 -0.43
N GLN A 184 -6.46 -3.13 -0.48
CA GLN A 184 -6.29 -1.80 0.06
C GLN A 184 -5.24 -1.02 -0.71
N GLN A 185 -5.20 0.29 -0.48
CA GLN A 185 -4.17 1.18 -1.03
C GLN A 185 -3.78 2.21 0.02
N PHE A 186 -2.49 2.32 0.30
CA PHE A 186 -1.98 3.32 1.21
C PHE A 186 -0.76 4.02 0.62
N PRO A 187 -0.99 5.11 -0.12
CA PRO A 187 0.09 5.96 -0.58
C PRO A 187 0.86 6.54 0.61
N ILE A 188 2.15 6.70 0.43
CA ILE A 188 2.98 7.45 1.35
C ILE A 188 2.78 8.92 1.07
N LEU A 189 2.21 9.62 2.04
CA LEU A 189 1.78 11.00 1.91
C LEU A 189 2.57 11.93 2.83
N TYR A 190 2.60 13.20 2.46
CA TYR A 190 3.06 14.27 3.32
C TYR A 190 1.99 14.63 4.34
N TRP A 191 2.34 14.65 5.63
CA TRP A 191 1.49 15.02 6.75
C TRP A 191 2.07 16.22 7.50
N PHE A 192 1.24 17.16 7.89
CA PHE A 192 1.65 18.36 8.58
C PHE A 192 0.61 18.86 9.58
N ARG A 193 1.05 19.59 10.58
CA ARG A 193 0.24 20.24 11.60
C ARG A 193 -0.35 21.53 11.02
N TYR A 194 -1.60 21.44 10.53
CA TYR A 194 -2.30 22.56 9.92
C TYR A 194 -2.42 23.76 10.86
N ASP A 195 -2.70 23.52 12.16
CA ASP A 195 -2.74 24.57 13.18
C ASP A 195 -1.42 25.36 13.29
N LEU A 196 -0.28 24.69 13.19
CA LEU A 196 1.05 25.32 13.24
C LEU A 196 1.39 26.07 11.94
N PHE A 197 1.00 25.51 10.80
CA PHE A 197 1.30 26.08 9.49
C PHE A 197 0.42 27.28 9.15
N THR A 198 -0.72 27.44 9.82
CA THR A 198 -1.64 28.57 9.66
C THR A 198 -1.60 29.56 10.81
N ASP A 199 -0.76 29.36 11.81
CA ASP A 199 -0.55 30.31 12.90
C ASP A 199 0.22 31.54 12.37
N PRO A 200 -0.36 32.76 12.48
CA PRO A 200 0.26 33.98 11.96
C PRO A 200 1.67 34.26 12.51
N LYS A 201 1.96 33.84 13.74
CA LYS A 201 3.27 33.97 14.37
C LYS A 201 4.32 33.16 13.59
N TYR A 202 4.05 31.88 13.35
CA TYR A 202 5.01 31.01 12.66
C TYR A 202 5.11 31.33 11.18
N MET A 203 4.00 31.70 10.54
CA MET A 203 4.00 32.17 9.14
C MET A 203 4.93 33.39 8.96
N LYS A 204 4.81 34.36 9.85
CA LYS A 204 5.68 35.56 9.84
C LYS A 204 7.15 35.20 10.06
N MET A 205 7.46 34.44 11.10
CA MET A 205 8.82 33.99 11.41
C MET A 205 9.45 33.23 10.24
N PHE A 206 8.71 32.32 9.61
CA PHE A 206 9.20 31.57 8.46
C PHE A 206 9.50 32.45 7.27
N LYS A 207 8.57 33.37 6.91
CA LYS A 207 8.73 34.29 5.80
C LYS A 207 9.92 35.22 6.00
N GLU A 208 10.10 35.74 7.23
CA GLU A 208 11.26 36.58 7.57
C GLU A 208 12.59 35.83 7.43
N LYS A 209 12.61 34.53 7.72
CA LYS A 209 13.80 33.70 7.67
C LYS A 209 14.15 33.24 6.26
N TYR A 210 13.16 32.74 5.49
CA TYR A 210 13.40 32.07 4.22
C TYR A 210 12.95 32.86 2.98
N GLY A 211 12.23 33.97 3.17
CA GLY A 211 11.82 34.87 2.08
C GLY A 211 10.62 34.40 1.26
N TYR A 212 9.92 33.34 1.68
CA TYR A 212 8.70 32.85 1.05
C TYR A 212 7.68 32.34 2.10
N GLU A 213 6.45 32.05 1.68
CA GLU A 213 5.37 31.72 2.61
C GLU A 213 5.51 30.28 3.16
N LEU A 214 5.20 30.10 4.45
CA LEU A 214 5.01 28.78 5.04
C LEU A 214 3.74 28.15 4.45
N GLY A 215 3.86 26.92 3.96
CA GLY A 215 2.75 26.18 3.36
C GLY A 215 3.14 24.73 3.08
N VAL A 216 2.29 24.03 2.34
CA VAL A 216 2.57 22.66 1.90
C VAL A 216 3.78 22.68 0.96
N PRO A 217 4.86 21.92 1.25
CA PRO A 217 6.02 21.86 0.39
C PRO A 217 5.69 21.17 -0.93
N VAL A 218 5.94 21.86 -2.03
CA VAL A 218 5.85 21.30 -3.39
C VAL A 218 7.17 20.64 -3.76
N THR A 219 8.28 21.16 -3.23
CA THR A 219 9.63 20.65 -3.48
C THR A 219 10.31 20.17 -2.20
N TRP A 220 11.24 19.22 -2.34
CA TRP A 220 12.06 18.74 -1.22
C TRP A 220 12.92 19.83 -0.60
N ALA A 221 13.31 20.84 -1.37
CA ALA A 221 14.01 22.00 -0.84
C ALA A 221 13.15 22.77 0.17
N ALA A 222 11.85 22.96 -0.11
CA ALA A 222 10.94 23.57 0.84
C ALA A 222 10.67 22.66 2.06
N TYR A 223 10.57 21.35 1.85
CA TYR A 223 10.43 20.40 2.96
C TYR A 223 11.60 20.49 3.95
N GLU A 224 12.83 20.56 3.42
CA GLU A 224 14.05 20.71 4.24
C GLU A 224 14.06 22.05 5.01
N ASP A 225 13.73 23.19 4.35
CA ASP A 225 13.65 24.49 5.01
C ASP A 225 12.61 24.48 6.15
N ILE A 226 11.46 23.85 5.93
CA ILE A 226 10.40 23.70 6.95
C ILE A 226 10.89 22.80 8.09
N ALA A 227 11.59 21.71 7.77
CA ALA A 227 12.17 20.82 8.79
C ALA A 227 13.19 21.55 9.66
N GLU A 228 14.07 22.33 9.05
CA GLU A 228 15.03 23.17 9.77
C GLU A 228 14.33 24.23 10.62
N PHE A 229 13.31 24.88 10.08
CA PHE A 229 12.55 25.91 10.78
C PHE A 229 12.01 25.41 12.12
N TRP A 230 11.29 24.30 12.11
CA TRP A 230 10.72 23.75 13.33
C TRP A 230 11.79 23.26 14.31
N THR A 231 12.77 22.51 13.81
CA THR A 231 13.78 21.88 14.66
C THR A 231 14.79 22.88 15.24
N LYS A 232 15.24 23.89 14.44
CA LYS A 232 16.34 24.75 14.85
C LYS A 232 15.93 26.18 15.23
N HIS A 233 14.81 26.68 14.67
CA HIS A 233 14.38 28.06 14.92
C HIS A 233 13.21 28.14 15.90
N VAL A 234 12.19 27.29 15.78
CA VAL A 234 11.09 27.22 16.76
C VAL A 234 11.51 26.41 17.98
N LYS A 235 12.02 25.21 17.83
CA LYS A 235 12.59 24.30 18.83
C LYS A 235 11.59 23.72 19.84
N GLN A 236 10.62 24.50 20.28
CA GLN A 236 9.64 24.08 21.29
C GLN A 236 8.31 24.86 21.14
N ILE A 237 7.23 24.19 21.54
CA ILE A 237 5.89 24.76 21.64
C ILE A 237 5.36 24.37 23.01
N ASP A 238 4.90 25.38 23.80
CA ASP A 238 4.38 25.16 25.15
C ASP A 238 5.33 24.35 26.07
N GLY A 239 6.63 24.58 25.93
CA GLY A 239 7.66 23.92 26.72
C GLY A 239 8.03 22.49 26.27
N LYS A 240 7.40 21.98 25.22
CA LYS A 240 7.71 20.67 24.63
C LYS A 240 8.54 20.82 23.36
N PRO A 241 9.50 19.93 23.09
CA PRO A 241 10.29 19.98 21.85
C PRO A 241 9.37 19.81 20.64
N ILE A 242 9.72 20.48 19.53
CA ILE A 242 9.08 20.28 18.23
C ILE A 242 10.11 19.92 17.19
N TRP A 243 9.89 18.83 16.49
CA TRP A 243 10.76 18.33 15.44
C TRP A 243 10.14 18.53 14.07
N GLY A 244 10.97 18.97 13.13
CA GLY A 244 10.54 19.25 11.76
C GLY A 244 10.49 18.04 10.85
N HIS A 245 10.87 16.87 11.33
CA HIS A 245 10.84 15.61 10.59
C HIS A 245 10.63 14.43 11.53
N LEU A 246 10.01 13.38 11.03
CA LEU A 246 9.96 12.08 11.66
C LEU A 246 10.03 11.02 10.56
N ASP A 247 10.85 10.00 10.80
CA ASP A 247 10.99 8.85 9.94
C ASP A 247 11.56 7.68 10.75
N TYR A 248 11.95 6.59 10.10
CA TYR A 248 12.52 5.41 10.75
C TYR A 248 13.86 5.00 10.13
N GLY A 249 14.79 4.57 10.98
CA GLY A 249 16.16 4.22 10.58
C GLY A 249 16.63 2.87 11.10
N LYS A 250 15.77 2.10 11.78
CA LYS A 250 16.11 0.78 12.33
C LYS A 250 16.42 -0.18 11.20
N LYS A 251 17.51 -0.93 11.36
CA LYS A 251 17.90 -1.99 10.43
C LYS A 251 16.76 -3.01 10.22
N GLY A 252 16.40 -3.25 8.96
CA GLY A 252 15.35 -4.20 8.58
C GLY A 252 14.81 -4.00 7.17
N PRO A 253 13.93 -4.88 6.68
CA PRO A 253 13.40 -4.85 5.31
C PRO A 253 12.80 -3.51 4.90
N TRP A 254 12.17 -2.81 5.82
CA TRP A 254 11.52 -1.50 5.65
C TRP A 254 12.44 -0.35 5.24
N LEU A 255 13.76 -0.43 5.46
CA LEU A 255 14.67 0.65 5.08
C LEU A 255 14.78 0.85 3.57
N GLY A 256 14.65 -0.23 2.80
CA GLY A 256 14.66 -0.16 1.34
C GLY A 256 13.49 0.67 0.79
N TRP A 257 12.30 0.40 1.26
CA TRP A 257 11.10 1.12 0.84
C TRP A 257 11.21 2.61 1.10
N ARG A 258 11.66 2.97 2.29
CA ARG A 258 11.77 4.38 2.66
C ARG A 258 12.76 5.14 1.79
N PHE A 259 13.82 4.49 1.40
CA PHE A 259 14.78 5.06 0.46
C PHE A 259 14.16 5.23 -0.94
N SER A 260 13.39 4.27 -1.41
CA SER A 260 12.76 4.33 -2.74
C SER A 260 11.79 5.51 -2.89
N ASP A 261 11.04 5.88 -1.84
CA ASP A 261 10.20 7.07 -1.83
C ASP A 261 10.99 8.36 -2.10
N ALA A 262 12.02 8.59 -1.30
CA ALA A 262 12.85 9.77 -1.44
C ALA A 262 13.54 9.80 -2.82
N TRP A 263 14.01 8.65 -3.29
CA TRP A 263 14.62 8.52 -4.60
C TRP A 263 13.67 8.87 -5.73
N PHE A 264 12.48 8.27 -5.74
CA PHE A 264 11.47 8.53 -6.75
C PHE A 264 11.21 10.01 -6.95
N SER A 265 10.91 10.70 -5.86
CA SER A 265 10.56 12.10 -5.92
C SER A 265 11.76 13.03 -6.05
N LEU A 266 12.91 12.73 -5.42
CA LEU A 266 14.12 13.56 -5.50
C LEU A 266 14.82 13.44 -6.84
N ALA A 267 14.96 12.24 -7.36
CA ALA A 267 15.75 11.98 -8.55
C ALA A 267 14.94 12.04 -9.86
N GLY A 268 13.62 12.13 -9.79
CA GLY A 268 12.75 12.07 -10.97
C GLY A 268 12.93 10.72 -11.69
N MET A 269 12.94 9.63 -10.93
CA MET A 269 13.04 8.28 -11.45
C MET A 269 11.83 7.91 -12.31
N GLY A 270 12.04 7.01 -13.24
CA GLY A 270 11.03 6.61 -14.21
C GLY A 270 10.94 7.55 -15.43
N SER A 271 10.14 7.18 -16.39
CA SER A 271 9.90 7.94 -17.61
C SER A 271 8.49 8.52 -17.62
N LYS A 272 8.35 9.67 -18.28
CA LYS A 272 7.03 10.32 -18.45
C LYS A 272 6.01 9.39 -19.08
N GLY A 273 4.80 9.35 -18.51
CA GLY A 273 3.68 8.60 -19.04
C GLY A 273 3.81 7.08 -18.97
N LEU A 274 4.92 6.56 -18.45
CA LEU A 274 5.07 5.14 -18.25
C LEU A 274 4.52 4.76 -16.88
N PRO A 275 3.73 3.70 -16.82
CA PRO A 275 3.37 3.10 -15.54
C PRO A 275 4.64 2.52 -14.92
N ASN A 276 4.53 2.25 -13.67
CA ASN A 276 5.34 1.42 -12.86
C ASN A 276 6.54 0.74 -13.51
N GLY A 277 7.73 1.12 -13.05
CA GLY A 277 8.93 0.34 -13.24
C GLY A 277 9.54 0.25 -14.62
N LEU A 278 9.17 1.07 -15.58
CA LEU A 278 9.77 1.01 -16.92
C LEU A 278 10.40 2.33 -17.33
N PRO A 279 11.60 2.29 -17.91
CA PRO A 279 12.56 1.18 -18.04
C PRO A 279 13.42 0.93 -16.80
N VAL A 280 13.48 1.86 -15.84
CA VAL A 280 14.14 1.73 -14.53
C VAL A 280 13.12 2.06 -13.44
N ASP A 281 12.94 1.15 -12.49
CA ASP A 281 12.00 1.30 -11.40
C ASP A 281 12.60 2.00 -10.18
N GLU A 282 11.81 2.09 -9.12
CA GLU A 282 12.17 2.64 -7.82
C GLU A 282 13.27 1.82 -7.11
N TRP A 283 13.43 0.56 -7.49
CA TRP A 283 14.52 -0.30 -7.01
C TRP A 283 15.81 -0.13 -7.79
N GLY A 284 15.82 0.80 -8.77
CA GLY A 284 16.98 1.10 -9.59
C GLY A 284 17.37 0.01 -10.57
N ILE A 285 16.51 -0.98 -10.78
CA ILE A 285 16.74 -2.09 -11.70
C ILE A 285 16.27 -1.70 -13.11
N ARG A 286 17.17 -1.82 -14.09
CA ARG A 286 16.83 -1.66 -15.50
C ARG A 286 16.13 -2.90 -16.03
N VAL A 287 15.01 -2.68 -16.71
CA VAL A 287 14.25 -3.74 -17.38
C VAL A 287 14.09 -3.41 -18.87
N GLU A 288 14.30 -4.40 -19.72
CA GLU A 288 14.04 -4.33 -21.17
C GLU A 288 13.06 -5.46 -21.54
N ASN A 289 11.89 -5.09 -22.04
CA ASN A 289 10.81 -6.05 -22.40
C ASN A 289 10.46 -7.03 -21.26
N GLY A 290 10.33 -6.51 -20.05
CA GLY A 290 10.03 -7.31 -18.86
C GLY A 290 11.21 -8.09 -18.26
N ILE A 291 12.39 -8.02 -18.88
CA ILE A 291 13.59 -8.77 -18.48
C ILE A 291 14.56 -7.85 -17.75
N PRO A 292 14.91 -8.09 -16.47
CA PRO A 292 15.92 -7.34 -15.75
C PRO A 292 17.30 -7.50 -16.40
N VAL A 293 18.00 -6.39 -16.63
CA VAL A 293 19.31 -6.38 -17.31
C VAL A 293 20.43 -5.80 -16.46
N GLY A 294 20.12 -5.09 -15.37
CA GLY A 294 21.12 -4.62 -14.43
C GLY A 294 20.63 -3.61 -13.42
N ALA A 295 21.37 -3.49 -12.33
CA ALA A 295 21.19 -2.52 -11.25
C ALA A 295 22.26 -1.42 -11.29
N THR A 296 23.47 -1.72 -11.80
CA THR A 296 24.54 -0.74 -11.96
C THR A 296 24.31 0.20 -13.15
N MET A 297 24.82 1.43 -13.07
CA MET A 297 24.84 2.39 -14.20
C MET A 297 25.48 1.80 -15.45
N ALA A 298 26.52 1.01 -15.30
CA ALA A 298 27.19 0.34 -16.43
C ALA A 298 26.25 -0.61 -17.20
N ARG A 299 25.19 -1.10 -16.55
CA ARG A 299 24.14 -1.97 -17.11
C ARG A 299 22.79 -1.26 -17.28
N GLY A 300 22.76 0.04 -17.10
CA GLY A 300 21.57 0.86 -17.29
C GLY A 300 20.66 0.98 -16.10
N GLY A 301 20.99 0.34 -14.97
CA GLY A 301 20.38 0.59 -13.68
C GLY A 301 20.78 1.93 -13.08
N GLN A 302 20.33 2.23 -11.87
CA GLN A 302 20.58 3.52 -11.23
C GLN A 302 20.98 3.42 -9.76
N LEU A 303 21.22 2.23 -9.20
CA LEU A 303 21.53 2.09 -7.79
C LEU A 303 22.84 2.79 -7.37
N ASP A 304 23.85 2.79 -8.21
CA ASP A 304 25.12 3.48 -8.00
C ASP A 304 25.17 4.87 -8.67
N SER A 305 24.03 5.40 -9.11
CA SER A 305 23.95 6.71 -9.74
C SER A 305 24.16 7.86 -8.75
N PRO A 306 24.65 9.02 -9.22
CA PRO A 306 24.73 10.22 -8.38
C PRO A 306 23.37 10.60 -7.74
N ALA A 307 22.27 10.36 -8.44
CA ALA A 307 20.91 10.62 -7.94
C ALA A 307 20.55 9.71 -6.76
N ALA A 308 20.85 8.42 -6.85
CA ALA A 308 20.62 7.47 -5.76
C ALA A 308 21.48 7.79 -4.53
N ILE A 309 22.76 8.12 -4.74
CA ILE A 309 23.68 8.54 -3.66
C ILE A 309 23.16 9.80 -2.98
N TYR A 310 22.68 10.78 -3.74
CA TYR A 310 22.08 11.99 -3.20
C TYR A 310 20.80 11.67 -2.39
N GLY A 311 19.92 10.81 -2.93
CA GLY A 311 18.70 10.41 -2.24
C GLY A 311 18.97 9.76 -0.89
N LEU A 312 19.94 8.82 -0.82
CA LEU A 312 20.33 8.19 0.44
C LEU A 312 20.97 9.19 1.41
N THR A 313 21.82 10.08 0.91
CA THR A 313 22.44 11.12 1.73
C THR A 313 21.39 12.05 2.32
N PHE A 314 20.43 12.48 1.50
CA PHE A 314 19.33 13.34 1.92
C PHE A 314 18.46 12.67 3.00
N PHE A 315 18.07 11.42 2.80
CA PHE A 315 17.29 10.64 3.76
C PHE A 315 17.98 10.54 5.13
N LEU A 316 19.27 10.19 5.12
CA LEU A 316 20.05 10.08 6.35
C LEU A 316 20.27 11.44 7.03
N ASP A 317 20.46 12.49 6.25
CA ASP A 317 20.61 13.85 6.76
C ASP A 317 19.32 14.35 7.41
N MET A 318 18.17 14.10 6.81
CA MET A 318 16.88 14.46 7.39
C MET A 318 16.66 13.78 8.74
N LEU A 319 16.94 12.49 8.84
CA LEU A 319 16.86 11.74 10.10
C LEU A 319 17.82 12.30 11.17
N LYS A 320 19.07 12.55 10.80
CA LYS A 320 20.10 13.00 11.77
C LYS A 320 19.94 14.44 12.21
N LYS A 321 19.47 15.33 11.31
CA LYS A 321 19.44 16.79 11.54
C LYS A 321 18.12 17.29 12.11
N TYR A 322 16.99 16.67 11.76
CA TYR A 322 15.67 17.23 11.96
C TYR A 322 14.66 16.31 12.63
N ALA A 323 14.97 15.01 12.79
CA ALA A 323 14.13 14.05 13.50
C ALA A 323 14.56 13.91 14.98
N PRO A 324 13.67 13.40 15.86
CA PRO A 324 14.05 13.04 17.21
C PRO A 324 15.20 12.03 17.22
N PRO A 325 16.16 12.11 18.15
CA PRO A 325 17.31 11.21 18.17
C PRO A 325 16.96 9.71 18.20
N TYR A 326 15.81 9.35 18.77
CA TYR A 326 15.35 7.97 18.84
C TYR A 326 14.81 7.43 17.49
N ALA A 327 14.58 8.30 16.51
CA ALA A 327 14.02 7.90 15.20
C ALA A 327 14.89 6.86 14.47
N MET A 328 16.21 6.93 14.62
CA MET A 328 17.15 5.93 14.08
C MET A 328 16.93 4.51 14.63
N GLY A 329 16.26 4.35 15.76
CA GLY A 329 15.94 3.06 16.37
C GLY A 329 14.53 2.54 16.08
N LEU A 330 13.71 3.28 15.31
CA LEU A 330 12.34 2.93 15.01
C LEU A 330 12.22 2.14 13.70
N GLN A 331 11.25 1.24 13.66
CA GLN A 331 10.72 0.65 12.44
C GLN A 331 9.40 1.34 12.06
N TRP A 332 8.87 1.07 10.87
CA TRP A 332 7.69 1.75 10.34
C TRP A 332 6.47 1.67 11.28
N SER A 333 6.17 0.50 11.84
CA SER A 333 5.01 0.32 12.73
C SER A 333 5.13 1.07 14.07
N GLU A 334 6.35 1.45 14.48
CA GLU A 334 6.62 2.18 15.73
C GLU A 334 6.51 3.71 15.54
N VAL A 335 6.61 4.20 14.30
CA VAL A 335 6.51 5.63 13.98
C VAL A 335 5.08 6.15 14.07
N GLY A 336 4.11 5.36 13.63
CA GLY A 336 2.70 5.77 13.51
C GLY A 336 2.11 6.51 14.72
N PRO A 337 2.27 6.04 15.98
CA PRO A 337 1.72 6.70 17.16
C PRO A 337 2.41 8.00 17.57
N ILE A 338 3.64 8.25 17.11
CA ILE A 338 4.47 9.36 17.62
C ILE A 338 3.92 10.75 17.30
N PRO A 339 3.42 11.03 16.07
CA PRO A 339 2.83 12.34 15.77
C PRO A 339 1.64 12.71 16.67
N GLY A 340 0.94 11.73 17.24
CA GLY A 340 -0.13 11.92 18.22
C GLY A 340 0.32 12.62 19.52
N LYS A 341 1.61 12.57 19.85
CA LYS A 341 2.20 13.23 21.04
C LYS A 341 2.34 14.76 20.88
N GLY A 342 2.18 15.28 19.67
CA GLY A 342 2.24 16.71 19.37
C GLY A 342 3.65 17.30 19.22
N GLU A 343 4.69 16.48 19.19
CA GLU A 343 6.09 16.88 19.13
C GLU A 343 6.65 16.92 17.70
N ILE A 344 5.83 16.60 16.69
CA ILE A 344 6.21 16.56 15.27
C ILE A 344 5.39 17.60 14.51
N ALA A 345 6.06 18.40 13.68
CA ALA A 345 5.39 19.40 12.84
C ALA A 345 5.00 18.88 11.47
N GLN A 346 5.83 18.04 10.86
CA GLN A 346 5.59 17.38 9.58
C GLN A 346 6.28 16.03 9.50
N THR A 347 5.75 15.16 8.62
CA THR A 347 6.35 13.85 8.32
C THR A 347 5.86 13.36 6.95
N ILE A 348 6.54 12.35 6.41
CA ILE A 348 6.06 11.60 5.25
C ILE A 348 5.78 10.17 5.73
N TYR A 349 4.54 9.71 5.55
CA TYR A 349 4.12 8.43 6.11
C TYR A 349 2.87 7.85 5.42
N TYR A 350 2.65 6.55 5.61
CA TYR A 350 1.49 5.83 5.06
C TYR A 350 0.16 6.39 5.57
N CYS A 351 -0.81 6.57 4.68
CA CYS A 351 -2.08 7.20 5.02
C CYS A 351 -2.90 6.38 6.04
N GLY A 352 -3.03 5.09 5.86
CA GLY A 352 -3.83 4.22 6.72
C GLY A 352 -3.29 4.15 8.15
N THR A 353 -2.03 3.78 8.31
CA THR A 353 -1.35 3.70 9.60
C THR A 353 -1.35 5.03 10.35
N PHE A 354 -1.23 6.15 9.63
CA PHE A 354 -1.21 7.46 10.24
C PHE A 354 -2.60 7.91 10.71
N SER A 355 -3.60 7.80 9.85
CA SER A 355 -4.91 8.40 10.08
C SER A 355 -5.89 7.51 10.85
N SER A 356 -5.57 6.22 11.04
CA SER A 356 -6.42 5.27 11.74
C SER A 356 -6.18 5.20 13.25
N PHE A 357 -5.14 5.85 13.77
CA PHE A 357 -4.88 5.88 15.21
C PHE A 357 -5.89 6.77 15.95
N PRO A 358 -6.53 6.27 17.01
CA PRO A 358 -7.48 7.05 17.83
C PRO A 358 -6.88 8.34 18.39
N ASP A 359 -5.58 8.35 18.71
CA ASP A 359 -4.87 9.46 19.33
C ASP A 359 -4.90 10.77 18.54
N TYR A 360 -5.20 10.71 17.23
CA TYR A 360 -5.29 11.92 16.40
C TYR A 360 -6.65 12.62 16.47
N SER A 361 -7.66 11.99 17.05
CA SER A 361 -9.03 12.52 17.13
C SER A 361 -9.71 12.28 18.47
N THR A 362 -8.96 11.92 19.52
CA THR A 362 -9.51 11.74 20.88
C THR A 362 -9.53 13.06 21.63
N PRO A 363 -10.56 13.30 22.46
CA PRO A 363 -10.57 14.43 23.39
C PRO A 363 -9.29 14.45 24.24
N ASN A 364 -8.72 15.64 24.42
CA ASN A 364 -7.47 15.89 25.16
C ASN A 364 -6.16 15.46 24.47
N SER A 365 -6.21 14.94 23.25
CA SER A 365 -4.99 14.77 22.47
C SER A 365 -4.40 16.13 22.09
N PRO A 366 -3.08 16.35 22.16
CA PRO A 366 -2.46 17.62 21.78
C PRO A 366 -2.62 17.94 20.29
N VAL A 367 -2.98 16.94 19.48
CA VAL A 367 -3.16 17.05 18.02
C VAL A 367 -4.64 17.01 17.60
N THR A 368 -5.54 17.15 18.55
CA THR A 368 -6.99 17.27 18.32
C THR A 368 -7.45 18.68 18.72
N ASP A 369 -8.31 19.30 17.92
CA ASP A 369 -8.86 20.61 18.21
C ASP A 369 -10.03 20.53 19.22
N GLU A 370 -10.58 21.68 19.61
CA GLU A 370 -11.70 21.79 20.56
C GLU A 370 -12.99 21.13 20.06
N LYS A 371 -13.11 20.89 18.74
CA LYS A 371 -14.24 20.23 18.09
C LYS A 371 -14.05 18.72 17.94
N GLY A 372 -12.92 18.18 18.42
CA GLY A 372 -12.58 16.77 18.27
C GLY A 372 -12.03 16.42 16.87
N LEU A 373 -11.61 17.41 16.08
CA LEU A 373 -11.05 17.18 14.76
C LEU A 373 -9.52 17.10 14.81
N PRO A 374 -8.88 16.25 13.99
CA PRO A 374 -7.43 16.19 13.94
C PRO A 374 -6.83 17.51 13.42
N LYS A 375 -5.78 17.97 14.06
CA LYS A 375 -4.98 19.12 13.61
C LYS A 375 -4.07 18.78 12.43
N TRP A 376 -3.93 17.52 12.09
CA TRP A 376 -3.16 17.02 10.97
C TRP A 376 -3.92 17.15 9.65
N ARG A 377 -3.17 17.50 8.59
CA ARG A 377 -3.65 17.46 7.20
C ARG A 377 -2.62 16.74 6.35
N MET A 378 -3.08 16.23 5.22
CA MET A 378 -2.22 15.55 4.27
C MET A 378 -2.16 16.27 2.93
N ALA A 379 -1.07 16.02 2.23
CA ALA A 379 -0.84 16.42 0.85
C ALA A 379 0.01 15.33 0.15
N PRO A 380 0.14 15.36 -1.17
CA PRO A 380 1.13 14.53 -1.86
C PRO A 380 2.54 14.89 -1.38
N GLN A 381 3.45 13.92 -1.40
CA GLN A 381 4.84 14.19 -1.06
C GLN A 381 5.50 15.17 -2.06
N PRO A 382 6.56 15.89 -1.63
CA PRO A 382 7.29 16.81 -2.49
C PRO A 382 7.96 16.11 -3.67
N TYR A 383 8.28 16.85 -4.72
CA TYR A 383 9.12 16.37 -5.80
C TYR A 383 10.49 17.04 -5.82
N GLY A 384 11.47 16.40 -6.46
CA GLY A 384 12.85 16.88 -6.56
C GLY A 384 13.14 17.66 -7.84
N LYS A 385 14.40 18.09 -7.98
CA LYS A 385 14.87 18.93 -9.08
C LYS A 385 14.69 18.32 -10.47
N TYR A 386 14.80 17.01 -10.60
CA TYR A 386 14.70 16.30 -11.89
C TYR A 386 13.30 15.77 -12.18
N TRP A 387 12.35 16.00 -11.29
CA TRP A 387 10.98 15.62 -11.56
C TRP A 387 10.36 16.55 -12.61
N GLU A 388 9.63 15.97 -13.53
CA GLU A 388 8.89 16.66 -14.58
C GLU A 388 7.44 16.20 -14.63
N PRO A 389 6.50 17.06 -15.06
CA PRO A 389 5.10 16.69 -15.23
C PRO A 389 4.94 15.40 -16.07
N GLY A 390 4.20 14.43 -15.55
CA GLY A 390 4.03 13.09 -16.12
C GLY A 390 4.90 12.01 -15.49
N MET A 391 5.88 12.36 -14.65
CA MET A 391 6.59 11.42 -13.78
C MET A 391 5.79 11.10 -12.53
N LYS A 392 6.14 10.02 -11.85
CA LYS A 392 5.59 9.67 -10.54
C LYS A 392 6.28 10.49 -9.44
N VAL A 393 5.57 10.72 -8.33
CA VAL A 393 6.10 11.48 -7.18
C VAL A 393 6.49 10.58 -6.03
N GLY A 394 5.98 9.36 -5.99
CA GLY A 394 6.27 8.46 -4.90
C GLY A 394 5.61 7.10 -5.04
N TYR A 395 5.88 6.30 -4.05
CA TYR A 395 5.43 4.95 -3.88
C TYR A 395 4.03 4.89 -3.24
N GLN A 396 3.25 3.94 -3.70
CA GLN A 396 1.99 3.56 -3.08
C GLN A 396 1.96 2.06 -2.92
N ASP A 397 1.79 1.62 -1.70
CA ASP A 397 1.52 0.22 -1.44
C ASP A 397 0.08 -0.14 -1.82
N ALA A 398 -0.08 -1.33 -2.37
CA ALA A 398 -1.36 -1.89 -2.77
C ALA A 398 -1.45 -3.34 -2.29
N GLY A 399 -1.55 -3.51 -0.98
CA GLY A 399 -1.80 -4.83 -0.39
C GLY A 399 -2.91 -5.52 -1.16
N SER A 400 -2.62 -6.70 -1.70
CA SER A 400 -3.48 -7.33 -2.71
C SER A 400 -3.66 -8.82 -2.46
N TRP A 401 -4.86 -9.33 -2.67
CA TRP A 401 -5.17 -10.75 -2.60
C TRP A 401 -4.50 -11.51 -3.73
N THR A 402 -3.72 -12.50 -3.37
CA THR A 402 -3.00 -13.40 -4.27
C THR A 402 -3.33 -14.85 -3.93
N ILE A 403 -3.50 -15.70 -4.94
CA ILE A 403 -3.71 -17.13 -4.79
C ILE A 403 -2.51 -17.87 -5.37
N PRO A 404 -1.81 -18.71 -4.59
CA PRO A 404 -0.68 -19.49 -5.09
C PRO A 404 -1.09 -20.54 -6.12
N THR A 405 -0.26 -20.78 -7.14
CA THR A 405 -0.54 -21.78 -8.19
C THR A 405 -0.59 -23.23 -7.68
N ASN A 406 0.06 -23.53 -6.55
CA ASN A 406 0.02 -24.85 -5.94
C ASN A 406 -1.28 -25.13 -5.17
N VAL A 407 -2.14 -24.12 -4.97
CA VAL A 407 -3.50 -24.29 -4.46
C VAL A 407 -4.44 -24.55 -5.63
N THR A 408 -5.12 -25.68 -5.64
CA THR A 408 -5.90 -26.14 -6.80
C THR A 408 -7.30 -26.64 -6.42
N GLY A 409 -8.17 -26.78 -7.42
CA GLY A 409 -9.51 -27.35 -7.24
C GLY A 409 -10.32 -26.61 -6.17
N LYS A 410 -11.03 -27.36 -5.33
CA LYS A 410 -11.94 -26.79 -4.33
C LYS A 410 -11.27 -25.89 -3.29
N GLU A 411 -10.02 -26.12 -2.97
CA GLU A 411 -9.27 -25.25 -2.03
C GLU A 411 -9.02 -23.88 -2.64
N ARG A 412 -8.65 -23.83 -3.93
CA ARG A 412 -8.52 -22.57 -4.66
C ARG A 412 -9.84 -21.83 -4.77
N ASP A 413 -10.91 -22.56 -5.08
CA ASP A 413 -12.24 -22.01 -5.22
C ASP A 413 -12.75 -21.39 -3.90
N ALA A 414 -12.56 -22.09 -2.78
CA ALA A 414 -12.91 -21.61 -1.45
C ALA A 414 -12.08 -20.37 -1.05
N ALA A 415 -10.78 -20.38 -1.36
CA ALA A 415 -9.90 -19.23 -1.11
C ALA A 415 -10.30 -18.01 -1.95
N TRP A 416 -10.69 -18.23 -3.22
CA TRP A 416 -11.17 -17.17 -4.10
C TRP A 416 -12.48 -16.54 -3.60
N LEU A 417 -13.40 -17.35 -3.11
CA LEU A 417 -14.65 -16.84 -2.52
C LEU A 417 -14.38 -15.94 -1.30
N PHE A 418 -13.46 -16.34 -0.42
CA PHE A 418 -13.11 -15.49 0.72
C PHE A 418 -12.40 -14.19 0.31
N ALA A 419 -11.44 -14.27 -0.60
CA ALA A 419 -10.75 -13.09 -1.13
C ALA A 419 -11.74 -12.06 -1.73
N GLN A 420 -12.72 -12.53 -2.52
CA GLN A 420 -13.77 -11.66 -3.05
C GLN A 420 -14.66 -11.07 -1.95
N PHE A 421 -15.00 -11.86 -0.93
CA PHE A 421 -15.80 -11.38 0.19
C PHE A 421 -15.11 -10.26 0.94
N ALA A 422 -13.80 -10.40 1.22
CA ALA A 422 -13.01 -9.40 1.92
C ALA A 422 -12.92 -8.05 1.17
N ILE A 423 -13.12 -8.06 -0.15
CA ILE A 423 -13.12 -6.86 -0.99
C ILE A 423 -14.51 -6.56 -1.61
N SER A 424 -15.58 -7.19 -1.12
CA SER A 424 -16.94 -7.02 -1.65
C SER A 424 -17.46 -5.59 -1.44
N LYS A 425 -18.45 -5.20 -2.25
CA LYS A 425 -19.09 -3.89 -2.11
C LYS A 425 -19.78 -3.74 -0.74
N THR A 426 -20.36 -4.82 -0.22
CA THR A 426 -21.00 -4.83 1.11
C THR A 426 -20.05 -4.35 2.21
N VAL A 427 -18.81 -4.83 2.24
CA VAL A 427 -17.89 -4.59 3.36
C VAL A 427 -16.93 -3.41 3.15
N SER A 428 -16.70 -2.99 1.90
CA SER A 428 -15.61 -2.07 1.54
C SER A 428 -15.68 -0.71 2.26
N LEU A 429 -16.87 -0.11 2.38
CA LEU A 429 -17.00 1.18 3.07
C LEU A 429 -16.71 1.04 4.56
N LYS A 430 -17.25 0.00 5.20
CA LYS A 430 -16.99 -0.26 6.63
C LYS A 430 -15.52 -0.55 6.90
N LYS A 431 -14.88 -1.36 6.04
CA LYS A 431 -13.45 -1.63 6.10
C LYS A 431 -12.61 -0.36 5.97
N PHE A 432 -12.97 0.54 5.03
CA PHE A 432 -12.34 1.85 4.93
C PHE A 432 -12.53 2.70 6.19
N LEU A 433 -13.69 2.70 6.81
CA LEU A 433 -13.90 3.44 8.07
C LEU A 433 -13.02 2.96 9.22
N VAL A 434 -12.58 1.70 9.19
CA VAL A 434 -11.63 1.11 10.15
C VAL A 434 -10.18 1.45 9.78
N GLY A 435 -9.75 1.06 8.58
CA GLY A 435 -8.33 1.07 8.18
C GLY A 435 -7.87 2.33 7.44
N ARG A 436 -8.80 3.14 6.92
CA ARG A 436 -8.51 4.34 6.12
C ARG A 436 -7.76 4.08 4.80
N THR A 437 -7.85 2.86 4.29
CA THR A 437 -7.15 2.38 3.09
C THR A 437 -8.18 1.92 2.05
N PRO A 438 -8.68 2.81 1.16
CA PRO A 438 -9.72 2.45 0.22
C PRO A 438 -9.16 1.62 -0.94
N ASN A 439 -9.98 0.71 -1.46
CA ASN A 439 -9.69 -0.02 -2.69
C ASN A 439 -10.70 0.28 -3.82
N ARG A 440 -11.83 0.94 -3.51
CA ARG A 440 -12.94 1.17 -4.46
C ARG A 440 -13.27 2.64 -4.67
N LYS A 441 -13.61 2.98 -5.92
CA LYS A 441 -14.14 4.31 -6.29
C LYS A 441 -15.45 4.59 -5.57
N SER A 442 -16.35 3.62 -5.50
CA SER A 442 -17.64 3.74 -4.81
C SER A 442 -17.49 4.10 -3.31
N VAL A 443 -16.38 3.74 -2.68
CA VAL A 443 -16.06 4.12 -1.29
C VAL A 443 -15.73 5.61 -1.21
N VAL A 444 -14.78 6.10 -2.00
CA VAL A 444 -14.31 7.49 -1.92
C VAL A 444 -15.30 8.50 -2.53
N PHE A 445 -16.15 8.05 -3.44
CA PHE A 445 -17.23 8.86 -4.03
C PHE A 445 -18.61 8.63 -3.38
N HIS A 446 -18.65 7.90 -2.25
CA HIS A 446 -19.92 7.64 -1.55
C HIS A 446 -20.62 8.95 -1.16
N PRO A 447 -21.97 9.03 -1.29
CA PRO A 447 -22.74 10.26 -0.99
C PRO A 447 -22.66 10.76 0.45
N MET A 448 -22.20 9.91 1.41
CA MET A 448 -21.98 10.34 2.79
C MET A 448 -20.89 11.42 2.93
N TRP A 449 -19.99 11.49 1.95
CA TRP A 449 -18.87 12.43 2.01
C TRP A 449 -19.28 13.81 1.57
N ASN A 450 -19.39 14.70 2.51
CA ASN A 450 -19.60 16.14 2.33
C ASN A 450 -18.51 16.93 3.11
N ALA A 451 -18.53 18.25 3.03
CA ALA A 451 -17.52 19.09 3.66
C ALA A 451 -17.33 18.82 5.16
N GLU A 452 -18.39 18.46 5.89
CA GLU A 452 -18.28 18.17 7.32
C GLU A 452 -17.78 16.74 7.59
N THR A 453 -18.30 15.74 6.86
CA THR A 453 -17.94 14.34 7.08
C THR A 453 -16.53 13.98 6.61
N MET A 454 -15.92 14.80 5.73
CA MET A 454 -14.54 14.63 5.29
C MET A 454 -13.50 15.25 6.24
N LYS A 455 -13.88 16.22 7.07
CA LYS A 455 -12.94 16.91 7.99
C LYS A 455 -12.10 15.96 8.87
N PRO A 456 -12.66 14.89 9.44
CA PRO A 456 -11.89 13.95 10.27
C PRO A 456 -10.79 13.19 9.52
N TYR A 457 -10.79 13.24 8.19
CA TYR A 457 -9.85 12.53 7.33
C TYR A 457 -8.69 13.41 6.84
N GLY A 458 -8.67 14.70 7.19
CA GLY A 458 -7.54 15.59 6.97
C GLY A 458 -7.13 15.80 5.52
N GLY A 459 -8.05 15.64 4.55
CA GLY A 459 -7.78 15.76 3.11
C GLY A 459 -7.63 14.43 2.38
N LEU A 460 -7.72 13.29 3.08
CA LEU A 460 -7.51 11.96 2.48
C LEU A 460 -8.57 11.62 1.42
N ILE A 461 -9.84 11.94 1.67
CA ILE A 461 -10.92 11.68 0.71
C ILE A 461 -10.73 12.54 -0.54
N GLU A 462 -10.40 13.80 -0.36
CA GLU A 462 -10.12 14.76 -1.44
C GLU A 462 -8.94 14.28 -2.29
N PHE A 463 -7.88 13.77 -1.67
CA PHE A 463 -6.74 13.20 -2.37
C PHE A 463 -7.15 12.02 -3.26
N PHE A 464 -7.86 11.04 -2.73
CA PHE A 464 -8.29 9.88 -3.52
C PHE A 464 -9.28 10.24 -4.63
N ARG A 465 -10.00 11.35 -4.52
CA ARG A 465 -10.84 11.92 -5.58
C ARG A 465 -10.04 12.68 -6.63
N SER A 466 -8.87 13.23 -6.28
CA SER A 466 -8.05 14.07 -7.15
C SER A 466 -7.25 13.28 -8.18
N ASN A 467 -6.70 13.99 -9.16
CA ASN A 467 -5.74 13.42 -10.11
C ASN A 467 -4.34 13.21 -9.50
N GLU A 468 -4.04 13.77 -8.33
CA GLU A 468 -2.75 13.58 -7.65
C GLU A 468 -2.47 12.10 -7.33
N ARG A 469 -3.50 11.30 -7.00
CA ARG A 469 -3.34 9.86 -6.76
C ARG A 469 -2.69 9.11 -7.92
N LYS A 470 -2.83 9.61 -9.15
CA LYS A 470 -2.25 9.00 -10.36
C LYS A 470 -0.74 9.25 -10.49
N LEU A 471 -0.19 10.14 -9.68
CA LEU A 471 1.24 10.40 -9.61
C LEU A 471 1.99 9.40 -8.73
N PHE A 472 1.28 8.53 -8.04
CA PHE A 472 1.86 7.44 -7.27
C PHE A 472 1.92 6.16 -8.12
N THR A 473 2.82 5.27 -7.78
CA THR A 473 2.98 3.97 -8.44
C THR A 473 3.16 2.88 -7.40
N ASP A 474 2.66 1.67 -7.71
CA ASP A 474 3.08 0.50 -6.95
C ASP A 474 4.50 0.10 -7.36
N THR A 475 5.06 -0.88 -6.68
CA THR A 475 6.43 -1.32 -6.84
C THR A 475 6.51 -2.82 -7.17
N GLY A 476 7.72 -3.31 -7.38
CA GLY A 476 8.06 -4.72 -7.38
C GLY A 476 7.95 -5.45 -8.72
N LEU A 477 7.24 -4.92 -9.73
CA LEU A 477 7.09 -5.63 -11.01
C LEU A 477 8.44 -5.93 -11.68
N ASN A 478 9.41 -5.03 -11.58
CA ASN A 478 10.74 -5.20 -12.16
C ASN A 478 11.66 -6.10 -11.32
N VAL A 479 11.37 -6.29 -10.05
CA VAL A 479 12.21 -7.05 -9.11
C VAL A 479 12.04 -8.56 -9.34
N PRO A 480 13.07 -9.28 -9.80
CA PRO A 480 12.89 -10.67 -10.21
C PRO A 480 12.79 -11.66 -9.06
N ASP A 481 13.33 -11.34 -7.91
CA ASP A 481 13.26 -12.14 -6.68
C ASP A 481 13.32 -11.20 -5.48
N TYR A 482 12.17 -10.65 -5.10
CA TYR A 482 12.06 -9.66 -4.04
C TYR A 482 12.62 -10.15 -2.70
N PRO A 483 12.31 -11.37 -2.19
CA PRO A 483 12.86 -11.83 -0.92
C PRO A 483 14.38 -11.85 -0.87
N LEU A 484 15.03 -12.12 -2.00
CA LEU A 484 16.50 -12.18 -2.10
C LEU A 484 17.12 -10.78 -2.22
N LEU A 485 16.53 -9.91 -3.05
CA LEU A 485 17.11 -8.63 -3.39
C LEU A 485 16.85 -7.58 -2.29
N GLN A 486 15.67 -7.52 -1.72
CA GLN A 486 15.35 -6.60 -0.62
C GLN A 486 16.28 -6.75 0.59
N GLU A 487 16.76 -7.96 0.86
CA GLU A 487 17.71 -8.21 1.94
C GLU A 487 19.00 -7.42 1.75
N GLN A 488 19.48 -7.28 0.52
CA GLN A 488 20.67 -6.49 0.22
C GLN A 488 20.41 -5.00 0.44
N TRP A 489 19.25 -4.50 0.02
CA TRP A 489 18.88 -3.10 0.18
C TRP A 489 19.01 -2.64 1.62
N TRP A 490 18.32 -3.27 2.54
CA TRP A 490 18.34 -2.83 3.92
C TRP A 490 19.70 -3.04 4.60
N GLN A 491 20.48 -4.05 4.19
CA GLN A 491 21.82 -4.27 4.73
C GLN A 491 22.76 -3.11 4.35
N TYR A 492 22.86 -2.78 3.07
CA TYR A 492 23.75 -1.71 2.62
C TYR A 492 23.29 -0.31 3.05
N ILE A 493 22.01 -0.03 3.05
CA ILE A 493 21.47 1.23 3.57
C ILE A 493 21.78 1.35 5.07
N SER A 494 21.67 0.26 5.82
CA SER A 494 22.02 0.22 7.24
C SER A 494 23.50 0.54 7.48
N MET A 495 24.41 0.03 6.64
CA MET A 495 25.85 0.37 6.74
C MET A 495 26.09 1.87 6.54
N ALA A 496 25.33 2.52 5.65
CA ALA A 496 25.41 3.97 5.49
C ALA A 496 24.77 4.71 6.69
N ALA A 497 23.66 4.22 7.21
CA ALA A 497 22.99 4.82 8.36
C ALA A 497 23.85 4.79 9.63
N THR A 498 24.61 3.70 9.85
CA THR A 498 25.54 3.54 10.99
C THR A 498 26.90 4.21 10.76
N GLY A 499 27.22 4.64 9.55
CA GLY A 499 28.51 5.23 9.20
C GLY A 499 29.63 4.22 8.94
N GLU A 500 29.29 2.93 8.80
CA GLU A 500 30.26 1.87 8.39
C GLU A 500 30.74 2.10 6.95
N LYS A 501 29.84 2.60 6.09
CA LYS A 501 30.14 3.02 4.72
C LYS A 501 29.61 4.43 4.48
N THR A 502 30.24 5.14 3.57
CA THR A 502 29.61 6.35 3.01
C THR A 502 28.40 5.95 2.15
N PRO A 503 27.42 6.84 1.93
CA PRO A 503 26.31 6.57 1.01
C PRO A 503 26.79 6.11 -0.37
N ALA A 504 27.86 6.70 -0.91
CA ALA A 504 28.42 6.33 -2.21
C ALA A 504 28.98 4.90 -2.22
N GLU A 505 29.75 4.52 -1.20
CA GLU A 505 30.28 3.17 -1.06
C GLU A 505 29.19 2.13 -0.86
N ALA A 506 28.15 2.47 -0.07
CA ALA A 506 27.02 1.60 0.18
C ALA A 506 26.22 1.33 -1.09
N MET A 507 25.85 2.38 -1.84
CA MET A 507 25.05 2.24 -3.07
C MET A 507 25.81 1.53 -4.17
N LYS A 508 27.13 1.80 -4.34
CA LYS A 508 27.98 1.08 -5.28
C LYS A 508 28.02 -0.42 -4.96
N ALA A 509 28.29 -0.77 -3.71
CA ALA A 509 28.36 -2.16 -3.28
C ALA A 509 27.01 -2.87 -3.40
N LEU A 510 25.90 -2.17 -3.12
CA LEU A 510 24.55 -2.67 -3.35
C LEU A 510 24.31 -2.99 -4.83
N ALA A 511 24.57 -2.05 -5.72
CA ALA A 511 24.34 -2.23 -7.16
C ALA A 511 25.14 -3.42 -7.73
N GLU A 512 26.42 -3.54 -7.36
CA GLU A 512 27.28 -4.66 -7.75
C GLU A 512 26.75 -6.00 -7.19
N LYS A 513 26.25 -5.99 -5.95
CA LYS A 513 25.67 -7.19 -5.32
C LYS A 513 24.37 -7.63 -6.00
N GLU A 514 23.50 -6.68 -6.32
CA GLU A 514 22.26 -6.94 -7.05
C GLU A 514 22.54 -7.57 -8.42
N ASP A 515 23.46 -6.99 -9.20
CA ASP A 515 23.89 -7.55 -10.48
C ASP A 515 24.44 -8.98 -10.32
N GLN A 516 25.26 -9.21 -9.29
CA GLN A 516 25.82 -10.53 -9.00
C GLN A 516 24.72 -11.55 -8.69
N LEU A 517 23.74 -11.20 -7.88
CA LEU A 517 22.63 -12.09 -7.52
C LEU A 517 21.74 -12.36 -8.73
N MET A 518 21.33 -11.33 -9.44
CA MET A 518 20.51 -11.47 -10.64
C MET A 518 21.18 -12.35 -11.71
N SER A 519 22.50 -12.27 -11.87
CA SER A 519 23.24 -13.09 -12.83
C SER A 519 23.11 -14.61 -12.60
N ARG A 520 22.79 -15.01 -11.36
CA ARG A 520 22.66 -16.41 -10.94
C ARG A 520 21.23 -16.93 -10.99
N LEU A 521 20.24 -16.03 -11.03
CA LEU A 521 18.84 -16.42 -11.05
C LEU A 521 18.49 -17.15 -12.36
N ARG A 522 17.76 -18.26 -12.21
CA ARG A 522 17.19 -19.02 -13.33
C ARG A 522 15.71 -19.20 -13.03
N LEU A 523 14.88 -18.39 -13.68
CA LEU A 523 13.45 -18.30 -13.42
C LEU A 523 12.67 -18.92 -14.59
N PRO A 524 11.49 -19.51 -14.35
CA PRO A 524 10.67 -20.12 -15.39
C PRO A 524 10.23 -19.12 -16.47
N TYR A 525 10.05 -17.85 -16.11
CA TYR A 525 9.55 -16.81 -16.99
C TYR A 525 10.30 -15.49 -16.78
N LEU A 526 10.64 -14.79 -17.86
CA LEU A 526 11.37 -13.51 -17.81
C LEU A 526 12.62 -13.54 -16.90
N SER A 527 13.43 -14.58 -17.03
CA SER A 527 14.68 -14.73 -16.29
C SER A 527 15.64 -13.57 -16.60
N PRO A 528 16.35 -13.03 -15.59
CA PRO A 528 17.32 -11.95 -15.82
C PRO A 528 18.38 -12.31 -16.85
N LYS A 529 18.75 -11.32 -17.66
CA LYS A 529 19.83 -11.42 -18.66
C LYS A 529 20.88 -10.36 -18.38
N ILE A 530 21.71 -10.62 -17.39
CA ILE A 530 22.84 -9.77 -17.04
C ILE A 530 23.96 -10.06 -18.02
N GLY A 531 24.05 -9.25 -19.07
CA GLY A 531 25.10 -9.34 -20.08
C GLY A 531 26.33 -8.49 -19.76
N GLU A 532 27.23 -8.33 -20.71
CA GLU A 532 28.37 -7.44 -20.57
C GLU A 532 27.92 -5.97 -20.41
N PRO A 533 28.61 -5.18 -19.57
CA PRO A 533 28.29 -3.77 -19.39
C PRO A 533 28.42 -3.00 -20.72
N LYS A 534 27.39 -2.24 -21.07
CA LYS A 534 27.44 -1.33 -22.24
C LYS A 534 28.03 0.04 -21.86
N GLY A 535 28.20 0.32 -20.59
CA GLY A 535 28.73 1.57 -20.05
C GLY A 535 27.72 2.70 -19.97
N GLU A 536 28.00 3.66 -19.11
CA GLU A 536 27.10 4.79 -18.78
C GLU A 536 26.74 5.63 -20.02
N LYS A 537 27.72 5.92 -20.87
CA LYS A 537 27.52 6.73 -22.08
C LYS A 537 26.44 6.16 -23.01
N TYR A 538 26.39 4.84 -23.15
CA TYR A 538 25.35 4.17 -23.94
C TYR A 538 23.97 4.39 -23.28
N TRP A 539 23.86 4.18 -21.99
CA TRP A 539 22.60 4.23 -21.27
C TRP A 539 22.04 5.66 -21.10
N MET A 540 22.90 6.69 -21.04
CA MET A 540 22.46 8.08 -21.03
C MET A 540 21.60 8.46 -22.23
N GLY A 541 21.78 7.80 -23.37
CA GLY A 541 20.99 8.02 -24.57
C GLY A 541 19.71 7.17 -24.67
N GLN A 542 19.44 6.32 -23.70
CA GLN A 542 18.26 5.46 -23.69
C GLN A 542 17.10 6.06 -22.88
N PRO A 543 15.83 5.66 -23.14
CA PRO A 543 14.71 6.02 -22.27
C PRO A 543 15.01 5.65 -20.81
N GLY A 544 14.63 6.52 -19.87
CA GLY A 544 14.98 6.36 -18.44
C GLY A 544 16.47 6.54 -18.16
N GLY A 545 17.17 7.29 -19.02
CA GLY A 545 18.60 7.53 -18.92
C GLY A 545 19.04 8.11 -17.57
N LEU A 546 20.32 7.91 -17.28
CA LEU A 546 20.94 8.29 -16.01
C LEU A 546 20.75 9.78 -15.71
N LYS A 547 20.43 10.09 -14.47
CA LYS A 547 20.34 11.47 -13.99
C LYS A 547 21.72 11.97 -13.60
N PRO A 548 22.07 13.22 -13.97
CA PRO A 548 23.33 13.82 -13.57
C PRO A 548 23.37 14.10 -12.06
N GLU A 549 24.57 14.43 -11.58
CA GLU A 549 24.76 14.84 -10.18
C GLU A 549 23.84 16.02 -9.81
N ILE A 550 23.21 15.94 -8.65
CA ILE A 550 22.46 17.05 -8.07
C ILE A 550 23.45 18.00 -7.40
N LYS A 551 23.76 19.12 -8.08
CA LYS A 551 24.70 20.13 -7.57
C LYS A 551 24.07 21.13 -6.61
N ASP A 552 22.75 21.28 -6.66
CA ASP A 552 21.96 22.14 -5.78
C ASP A 552 20.61 21.48 -5.52
N ARG A 553 19.99 21.79 -4.40
CA ARG A 553 18.70 21.22 -3.98
C ARG A 553 17.50 21.75 -4.77
N GLY A 554 17.72 22.69 -5.70
CA GLY A 554 16.66 23.34 -6.45
C GLY A 554 15.94 24.45 -5.66
N LYS A 555 14.88 25.02 -6.26
CA LYS A 555 14.10 26.10 -5.67
C LYS A 555 13.14 25.54 -4.62
N ALA A 556 13.07 26.19 -3.47
CA ALA A 556 12.04 25.93 -2.47
C ALA A 556 10.70 26.53 -2.93
N ILE A 557 9.67 25.70 -3.00
CA ILE A 557 8.32 26.08 -3.44
C ILE A 557 7.32 25.47 -2.46
N THR A 558 6.39 26.31 -1.98
CA THR A 558 5.22 25.90 -1.19
C THR A 558 3.93 26.32 -1.88
N ILE A 559 2.83 25.69 -1.50
CA ILE A 559 1.47 26.06 -1.88
C ILE A 559 0.61 26.19 -0.61
N ASN A 560 -0.33 27.12 -0.61
CA ASN A 560 -1.34 27.17 0.44
C ASN A 560 -2.23 25.93 0.37
N TYR A 561 -2.58 25.36 1.52
CA TYR A 561 -3.36 24.12 1.58
C TYR A 561 -4.77 24.27 0.96
N ASP A 562 -5.46 25.37 1.26
CA ASP A 562 -6.81 25.59 0.75
C ASP A 562 -6.80 25.83 -0.77
N GLU A 563 -5.76 26.50 -1.29
CA GLU A 563 -5.53 26.63 -2.74
C GLU A 563 -5.27 25.29 -3.39
N MET A 564 -4.52 24.41 -2.76
CA MET A 564 -4.29 23.03 -3.24
C MET A 564 -5.61 22.26 -3.34
N LEU A 565 -6.44 22.28 -2.29
CA LEU A 565 -7.76 21.62 -2.30
C LEU A 565 -8.69 22.20 -3.38
N LYS A 566 -8.63 23.53 -3.60
CA LYS A 566 -9.38 24.17 -4.67
C LYS A 566 -8.95 23.67 -6.05
N ARG A 567 -7.65 23.56 -6.32
CA ARG A 567 -7.14 22.97 -7.58
C ARG A 567 -7.62 21.54 -7.75
N TRP A 568 -7.58 20.73 -6.72
CA TRP A 568 -8.09 19.35 -6.78
C TRP A 568 -9.57 19.30 -7.14
N SER A 569 -10.40 20.21 -6.61
CA SER A 569 -11.82 20.29 -6.97
C SER A 569 -12.04 20.66 -8.43
N GLN A 570 -11.06 21.27 -9.08
CA GLN A 570 -11.04 21.63 -10.50
C GLN A 570 -10.34 20.59 -11.39
N ASN A 571 -9.97 19.43 -10.82
CA ASN A 571 -9.17 18.38 -11.47
C ASN A 571 -7.75 18.83 -11.90
N GLU A 572 -7.23 19.88 -11.28
CA GLU A 572 -5.87 20.33 -11.47
C GLU A 572 -4.94 19.68 -10.43
N LEU A 573 -3.64 19.54 -10.78
CA LEU A 573 -2.59 19.17 -9.84
C LEU A 573 -2.16 20.40 -9.03
N ARG A 574 -1.54 20.15 -7.86
CA ARG A 574 -0.96 21.19 -7.00
C ARG A 574 0.10 22.05 -7.70
#